data_a28dceef44b36013df7b6f448d3a3cdc
#
_entry.id   a28dceef44b36013df7b6f448d3a3cdc
#
_cell.length_a   1.000
_cell.length_b   1.000
_cell.length_c   1.000
_cell.angle_alpha   90.00
_cell.angle_beta   90.00
_cell.angle_gamma   90.00
#
_symmetry.space_group_name_H-M   'P 1'
#
loop_
_entity.id
_entity.type
_entity.pdbx_description
1 polymer ?
#
loop_
_entity_poly.entity_id
_entity_poly.type
_entity_poly.pdbx_seq_one_letter_code
_entity_poly.pdbx_strand_id
1 'polypeptide(L)'
;VLVFGLSLNAQAKAAENLMDGITLHQICGPFKVPKNKYKHGLCAGFLVAIADIYQSNPNDDFCFVVPEVDPRKKMIEAYNKWGVENPQERKVDGWVAVLLALNSEFPCPK
;
A
#
# COMPACT_ATOMS: atom_id res chain seq x y z
N VAL A 1 32.23 5.52 -28.25
CA VAL A 1 31.10 4.74 -28.43
C VAL A 1 31.03 3.66 -27.46
N LEU A 2 31.91 2.77 -27.51
CA LEU A 2 31.88 1.70 -26.62
C LEU A 2 31.92 2.07 -25.21
N VAL A 3 32.43 3.19 -24.97
CA VAL A 3 32.52 3.69 -23.65
C VAL A 3 31.20 3.72 -22.97
N PHE A 4 30.20 3.87 -23.76
CA PHE A 4 28.90 3.95 -23.23
C PHE A 4 28.54 2.73 -22.49
N GLY A 5 28.82 1.62 -23.05
CA GLY A 5 28.47 0.39 -22.46
C GLY A 5 28.98 0.30 -21.04
N LEU A 6 30.15 0.84 -20.84
CA LEU A 6 30.73 0.77 -19.54
C LEU A 6 29.98 1.59 -18.53
N SER A 7 29.62 2.79 -18.91
CA SER A 7 28.92 3.64 -17.98
C SER A 7 27.58 3.06 -17.64
N LEU A 8 26.94 2.37 -18.57
CA LEU A 8 25.68 1.77 -18.30
C LEU A 8 25.78 0.67 -17.27
N ASN A 9 26.89 -0.05 -17.32
CA ASN A 9 27.04 -1.13 -16.39
C ASN A 9 27.35 -0.67 -14.99
N ALA A 10 27.86 0.51 -14.90
CA ALA A 10 28.41 0.92 -13.65
C ALA A 10 27.42 1.38 -12.67
N GLN A 11 26.16 1.47 -13.07
CA GLN A 11 25.57 2.22 -12.22
C GLN A 11 24.34 2.06 -11.74
N ALA A 12 23.43 2.16 -12.17
CA ALA A 12 22.10 2.34 -11.68
C ALA A 12 21.62 1.12 -10.94
N LYS A 13 21.61 1.20 -9.65
CA LYS A 13 20.93 0.25 -8.82
C LYS A 13 19.63 0.85 -8.40
N ALA A 14 18.54 0.07 -8.49
CA ALA A 14 17.22 0.51 -8.01
C ALA A 14 17.24 0.55 -6.50
N ALA A 15 16.60 1.56 -5.93
CA ALA A 15 16.38 1.61 -4.50
C ALA A 15 15.42 0.50 -4.10
N GLU A 16 15.67 -0.11 -2.95
CA GLU A 16 14.81 -1.16 -2.44
C GLU A 16 13.95 -0.61 -1.29
N ASN A 17 12.79 -1.22 -1.13
CA ASN A 17 11.93 -0.91 0.04
C ASN A 17 11.66 0.57 0.23
N LEU A 18 11.25 1.23 -0.84
CA LEU A 18 10.88 2.64 -0.75
C LEU A 18 9.78 2.87 0.28
N MET A 19 8.86 1.91 0.41
CA MET A 19 7.80 1.97 1.40
C MET A 19 7.44 0.53 1.75
N ASP A 20 7.80 0.08 2.93
CA ASP A 20 7.38 -1.24 3.39
C ASP A 20 6.12 -1.13 4.22
N GLY A 21 5.50 -2.27 4.51
CA GLY A 21 4.25 -2.30 5.24
C GLY A 21 4.37 -1.78 6.67
N ILE A 22 5.51 -1.98 7.31
CA ILE A 22 5.73 -1.49 8.67
C ILE A 22 5.78 0.03 8.68
N THR A 23 6.54 0.63 7.77
CA THR A 23 6.65 2.08 7.66
C THR A 23 5.29 2.69 7.31
N LEU A 24 4.58 2.08 6.37
CA LEU A 24 3.26 2.56 5.99
C LEU A 24 2.29 2.48 7.17
N HIS A 25 2.35 1.41 7.96
CA HIS A 25 1.50 1.27 9.12
C HIS A 25 1.80 2.38 10.16
N GLN A 26 3.06 2.75 10.33
CA GLN A 26 3.44 3.85 11.20
C GLN A 26 2.89 5.19 10.70
N ILE A 27 2.90 5.40 9.40
CA ILE A 27 2.40 6.62 8.79
C ILE A 27 0.87 6.67 8.89
N CYS A 28 0.20 5.56 8.64
CA CYS A 28 -1.26 5.50 8.66
C CYS A 28 -1.87 5.38 10.05
N GLY A 29 -1.11 4.85 11.01
CA GLY A 29 -1.69 4.27 12.18
C GLY A 29 -1.60 4.99 13.48
N PRO A 30 -1.88 4.20 14.53
CA PRO A 30 -2.19 2.76 14.47
C PRO A 30 -3.65 2.39 14.29
N PHE A 31 -4.60 3.21 14.74
CA PHE A 31 -6.00 2.81 14.71
C PHE A 31 -6.94 3.82 14.07
N LYS A 32 -6.56 5.05 14.04
CA LYS A 32 -7.41 6.15 13.58
C LYS A 32 -6.77 6.82 12.38
N VAL A 33 -7.57 7.61 11.69
CA VAL A 33 -7.06 8.48 10.64
C VAL A 33 -6.01 9.41 11.27
N PRO A 34 -4.82 9.53 10.68
CA PRO A 34 -3.78 10.39 11.24
C PRO A 34 -4.22 11.84 11.37
N LYS A 35 -3.89 12.46 12.49
CA LYS A 35 -4.21 13.88 12.70
C LYS A 35 -3.22 14.81 12.01
N ASN A 36 -1.99 14.35 11.82
CA ASN A 36 -0.98 15.11 11.10
C ASN A 36 -1.35 15.13 9.62
N LYS A 37 -1.53 16.31 9.04
CA LYS A 37 -1.97 16.44 7.66
C LYS A 37 -1.03 15.80 6.65
N TYR A 38 0.27 15.89 6.89
CA TYR A 38 1.26 15.32 6.01
C TYR A 38 1.13 13.78 6.01
N LYS A 39 1.08 13.20 7.20
CA LYS A 39 0.94 11.73 7.32
C LYS A 39 -0.39 11.26 6.76
N HIS A 40 -1.45 12.01 7.00
CA HIS A 40 -2.77 11.68 6.47
C HIS A 40 -2.73 11.66 4.94
N GLY A 41 -2.17 12.70 4.33
CA GLY A 41 -2.08 12.78 2.87
C GLY A 41 -1.21 11.69 2.27
N LEU A 42 -0.07 11.41 2.91
CA LEU A 42 0.83 10.37 2.43
C LEU A 42 0.18 8.99 2.53
N CYS A 43 -0.47 8.71 3.66
CA CYS A 43 -1.19 7.46 3.86
C CYS A 43 -2.31 7.31 2.84
N ALA A 44 -3.20 8.30 2.78
CA ALA A 44 -4.36 8.26 1.88
C ALA A 44 -3.92 8.14 0.42
N GLY A 45 -2.91 8.92 0.02
CA GLY A 45 -2.42 8.90 -1.36
C GLY A 45 -1.87 7.54 -1.76
N PHE A 46 -1.10 6.93 -0.87
CA PHE A 46 -0.54 5.62 -1.15
C PHE A 46 -1.64 4.56 -1.29
N LEU A 47 -2.60 4.56 -0.36
CA LEU A 47 -3.70 3.60 -0.41
C LEU A 47 -4.57 3.79 -1.64
N VAL A 48 -4.91 5.05 -1.95
CA VAL A 48 -5.75 5.36 -3.11
C VAL A 48 -5.08 4.91 -4.41
N ALA A 49 -3.78 5.18 -4.55
CA ALA A 49 -3.07 4.80 -5.77
C ALA A 49 -3.09 3.29 -6.00
N ILE A 50 -2.84 2.52 -4.96
CA ILE A 50 -2.85 1.06 -5.06
C ILE A 50 -4.26 0.56 -5.33
N ALA A 51 -5.25 1.11 -4.62
CA ALA A 51 -6.64 0.70 -4.77
C ALA A 51 -7.15 0.97 -6.19
N ASP A 52 -6.82 2.14 -6.75
CA ASP A 52 -7.26 2.49 -8.10
C ASP A 52 -6.75 1.49 -9.13
N ILE A 53 -5.48 1.13 -9.02
CA ILE A 53 -4.88 0.20 -9.98
C ILE A 53 -5.50 -1.19 -9.89
N TYR A 54 -5.57 -1.72 -8.67
CA TYR A 54 -5.97 -3.11 -8.49
C TYR A 54 -7.46 -3.35 -8.43
N GLN A 55 -8.25 -2.39 -7.97
CA GLN A 55 -9.69 -2.54 -7.98
C GLN A 55 -10.23 -2.54 -9.42
N SER A 56 -9.58 -1.74 -10.29
CA SER A 56 -9.96 -1.68 -11.71
C SER A 56 -9.46 -2.90 -12.49
N ASN A 57 -8.48 -3.62 -11.96
CA ASN A 57 -7.86 -4.76 -12.62
C ASN A 57 -7.78 -5.94 -11.66
N PRO A 58 -8.93 -6.48 -11.23
CA PRO A 58 -8.92 -7.60 -10.28
C PRO A 58 -8.32 -8.85 -10.91
N ASN A 59 -7.72 -9.68 -10.08
CA ASN A 59 -7.18 -10.95 -10.54
C ASN A 59 -7.54 -12.05 -9.54
N ASP A 60 -7.04 -13.26 -9.76
CA ASP A 60 -7.39 -14.40 -8.91
C ASP A 60 -6.89 -14.26 -7.48
N ASP A 61 -5.79 -13.53 -7.29
CA ASP A 61 -5.20 -13.37 -5.97
C ASP A 61 -5.82 -12.22 -5.18
N PHE A 62 -6.20 -11.15 -5.86
CA PHE A 62 -6.73 -9.96 -5.20
C PHE A 62 -8.00 -9.48 -5.90
N CYS A 63 -9.08 -9.50 -5.15
CA CYS A 63 -10.33 -8.93 -5.60
C CYS A 63 -11.00 -8.25 -4.41
N PHE A 64 -11.14 -6.93 -4.47
CA PHE A 64 -11.76 -6.17 -3.40
C PHE A 64 -12.57 -5.01 -3.96
N VAL A 65 -13.53 -4.54 -3.19
CA VAL A 65 -14.36 -3.40 -3.57
C VAL A 65 -14.37 -2.43 -2.40
N VAL A 66 -13.72 -1.30 -2.56
CA VAL A 66 -13.68 -0.26 -1.53
C VAL A 66 -15.06 0.39 -1.44
N PRO A 67 -15.61 0.58 -0.23
CA PRO A 67 -16.93 1.20 -0.06
C PRO A 67 -17.00 2.60 -0.66
N GLU A 68 -18.16 2.96 -1.21
CA GLU A 68 -18.36 4.27 -1.82
C GLU A 68 -18.38 5.42 -0.84
N VAL A 69 -18.86 5.18 0.38
CA VAL A 69 -18.99 6.25 1.37
C VAL A 69 -17.70 6.36 2.18
N ASP A 70 -17.11 7.54 2.16
CA ASP A 70 -15.85 7.84 2.83
C ASP A 70 -14.74 6.82 2.53
N PRO A 71 -14.45 6.56 1.26
CA PRO A 71 -13.52 5.49 0.90
C PRO A 71 -12.13 5.65 1.48
N ARG A 72 -11.59 6.87 1.49
CA ARG A 72 -10.23 7.09 2.02
C ARG A 72 -10.15 6.77 3.51
N LYS A 73 -11.11 7.25 4.27
CA LYS A 73 -11.16 7.00 5.70
C LYS A 73 -11.29 5.50 5.98
N LYS A 74 -12.18 4.83 5.25
CA LYS A 74 -12.39 3.40 5.44
C LYS A 74 -11.18 2.57 5.08
N MET A 75 -10.45 2.97 4.03
CA MET A 75 -9.23 2.28 3.67
C MET A 75 -8.15 2.45 4.73
N ILE A 76 -8.00 3.66 5.27
CA ILE A 76 -7.01 3.90 6.32
C ILE A 76 -7.34 3.06 7.56
N GLU A 77 -8.61 3.07 7.96
CA GLU A 77 -9.05 2.28 9.12
C GLU A 77 -8.85 0.78 8.88
N ALA A 78 -9.18 0.32 7.68
CA ALA A 78 -9.01 -1.08 7.32
C ALA A 78 -7.53 -1.48 7.33
N TYR A 79 -6.67 -0.65 6.76
CA TYR A 79 -5.25 -0.93 6.74
C TYR A 79 -4.67 -0.98 8.16
N ASN A 80 -5.06 -0.04 9.01
CA ASN A 80 -4.60 -0.01 10.39
C ASN A 80 -5.07 -1.22 11.18
N LYS A 81 -6.32 -1.58 11.03
CA LYS A 81 -6.87 -2.77 11.67
C LYS A 81 -6.13 -4.03 11.23
N TRP A 82 -5.96 -4.17 9.93
CA TRP A 82 -5.24 -5.32 9.37
C TRP A 82 -3.81 -5.39 9.89
N GLY A 83 -3.12 -4.24 9.94
CA GLY A 83 -1.74 -4.18 10.40
C GLY A 83 -1.57 -4.60 11.85
N VAL A 84 -2.52 -4.24 12.70
CA VAL A 84 -2.50 -4.63 14.10
C VAL A 84 -2.77 -6.13 14.25
N GLU A 85 -3.69 -6.65 13.47
CA GLU A 85 -4.08 -8.05 13.53
C GLU A 85 -3.07 -9.00 12.85
N ASN A 86 -2.23 -8.46 11.98
CA ASN A 86 -1.30 -9.26 11.19
C ASN A 86 0.13 -8.71 11.26
N PRO A 87 0.73 -8.65 12.46
CA PRO A 87 2.02 -8.00 12.64
C PRO A 87 3.17 -8.61 11.83
N GLN A 88 3.11 -9.90 11.54
CA GLN A 88 4.16 -10.53 10.75
C GLN A 88 3.99 -10.24 9.25
N GLU A 89 2.76 -10.15 8.80
CA GLU A 89 2.48 -9.99 7.38
C GLU A 89 2.73 -8.57 6.87
N ARG A 90 2.74 -7.57 7.75
CA ARG A 90 3.03 -6.20 7.34
C ARG A 90 4.53 -5.96 7.05
N LYS A 91 5.36 -6.98 7.17
CA LYS A 91 6.79 -6.87 6.86
C LYS A 91 7.09 -6.92 5.37
N VAL A 92 6.08 -7.06 4.54
CA VAL A 92 6.24 -7.08 3.09
C VAL A 92 6.29 -5.66 2.53
N ASP A 93 6.49 -5.53 1.21
CA ASP A 93 6.45 -4.23 0.55
C ASP A 93 5.10 -3.55 0.81
N GLY A 94 5.11 -2.23 0.89
CA GLY A 94 3.90 -1.49 1.24
C GLY A 94 2.71 -1.76 0.33
N TRP A 95 2.95 -1.83 -0.99
CA TRP A 95 1.86 -2.08 -1.93
C TRP A 95 1.25 -3.47 -1.73
N VAL A 96 2.08 -4.45 -1.38
CA VAL A 96 1.59 -5.81 -1.10
C VAL A 96 0.76 -5.80 0.18
N ALA A 97 1.24 -5.10 1.21
CA ALA A 97 0.51 -4.97 2.47
C ALA A 97 -0.86 -4.34 2.26
N VAL A 98 -0.94 -3.30 1.41
CA VAL A 98 -2.22 -2.67 1.09
C VAL A 98 -3.16 -3.66 0.42
N LEU A 99 -2.66 -4.42 -0.55
CA LEU A 99 -3.50 -5.41 -1.24
C LEU A 99 -4.02 -6.47 -0.29
N LEU A 100 -3.16 -6.96 0.60
CA LEU A 100 -3.58 -7.95 1.59
C LEU A 100 -4.65 -7.39 2.51
N ALA A 101 -4.46 -6.16 2.96
CA ALA A 101 -5.41 -5.51 3.86
C ALA A 101 -6.77 -5.27 3.19
N LEU A 102 -6.75 -4.69 1.99
CA LEU A 102 -8.00 -4.39 1.29
C LEU A 102 -8.74 -5.66 0.88
N ASN A 103 -7.99 -6.67 0.46
CA ASN A 103 -8.59 -7.94 0.09
C ASN A 103 -9.21 -8.64 1.31
N SER A 104 -8.61 -8.47 2.48
CA SER A 104 -9.11 -9.06 3.72
C SER A 104 -10.35 -8.32 4.22
N GLU A 105 -10.32 -6.98 4.17
CA GLU A 105 -11.38 -6.17 4.76
C GLU A 105 -12.56 -5.90 3.83
N PHE A 106 -12.32 -5.86 2.53
CA PHE A 106 -13.36 -5.56 1.54
C PHE A 106 -13.38 -6.58 0.40
N PRO A 107 -13.44 -7.89 0.70
CA PRO A 107 -13.37 -8.88 -0.37
C PRO A 107 -14.54 -8.76 -1.34
N CYS A 108 -14.30 -9.11 -2.60
CA CYS A 108 -15.37 -9.12 -3.59
C CYS A 108 -16.46 -10.08 -3.16
N PRO A 109 -17.73 -9.78 -3.48
CA PRO A 109 -18.83 -10.71 -3.23
C PRO A 109 -18.61 -12.01 -4.02
N LYS A 110 -18.98 -13.11 -3.43
CA LYS A 110 -18.88 -14.41 -4.10
C LYS A 110 -20.11 -14.72 -4.91
#